data_ad51fcfbf7d4ec03dc1226b9f0b4fd00
#
_entry.id   ad51fcfbf7d4ec03dc1226b9f0b4fd00
#
_cell.length_a   1.000
_cell.length_b   1.000
_cell.length_c   1.000
_cell.angle_alpha   90.00
_cell.angle_beta   90.00
_cell.angle_gamma   90.00
#
_symmetry.space_group_name_H-M   'P 1'
#
loop_
_entity.id
_entity.type
_entity.pdbx_description
1 polymer ?
#
loop_
_entity_poly.entity_id
_entity_poly.type
_entity_poly.pdbx_seq_one_letter_code
_entity_poly.pdbx_strand_id
1 'polypeptide(L)'
;MLRRQNNFGQKLLVEVKMYGKEPSNMANIVADKFKELGIEKDCMVVSFDLKLMEEVKKILPELKTGYIMPLLLGDLPDTNVDFYALEDFSYNEKIAIQAKIKKKKLLIWTVNDIIKIRKYLRQPVDGIITDELEELKEEKKYLKENNTYFDKYIRIITNI
;
A
#
# COMPACT_ATOMS: atom_id res chain seq x y z
N MET A 1 0.87 -22.48 9.04
CA MET A 1 2.15 -21.83 8.78
C MET A 1 2.13 -20.30 8.99
N LEU A 2 1.05 -19.60 8.71
CA LEU A 2 0.92 -18.13 8.88
C LEU A 2 0.88 -17.61 10.33
N ARG A 3 0.41 -18.41 11.30
CA ARG A 3 0.35 -18.01 12.72
C ARG A 3 1.70 -17.81 13.44
N ARG A 4 2.83 -18.24 12.87
CA ARG A 4 4.16 -18.14 13.52
C ARG A 4 4.92 -16.86 13.25
N GLN A 5 4.46 -15.98 12.35
CA GLN A 5 5.20 -14.77 11.97
C GLN A 5 4.79 -13.50 12.72
N ASN A 6 3.72 -13.53 13.52
CA ASN A 6 3.22 -12.35 14.25
C ASN A 6 4.07 -11.89 15.44
N ASN A 7 5.14 -12.60 15.79
CA ASN A 7 5.99 -12.20 16.92
C ASN A 7 6.85 -10.95 16.69
N PHE A 8 6.87 -10.38 15.47
CA PHE A 8 7.72 -9.25 15.11
C PHE A 8 6.94 -7.99 14.72
N GLY A 9 5.62 -7.94 14.91
CA GLY A 9 4.80 -6.79 14.52
C GLY A 9 4.70 -6.58 13.00
N GLN A 10 5.12 -7.54 12.19
CA GLN A 10 5.00 -7.50 10.74
C GLN A 10 3.57 -7.81 10.31
N LYS A 11 3.08 -7.05 9.33
CA LYS A 11 1.80 -7.32 8.65
C LYS A 11 2.04 -7.96 7.29
N LEU A 12 1.09 -8.80 6.86
CA LEU A 12 1.16 -9.43 5.55
C LEU A 12 0.35 -8.62 4.54
N LEU A 13 0.90 -8.46 3.34
CA LEU A 13 0.16 -8.06 2.14
C LEU A 13 -0.03 -9.31 1.27
N VAL A 14 -1.27 -9.76 1.13
CA VAL A 14 -1.62 -11.00 0.40
C VAL A 14 -2.21 -10.61 -0.95
N GLU A 15 -1.56 -11.04 -2.02
CA GLU A 15 -2.10 -10.87 -3.38
C GLU A 15 -3.01 -12.06 -3.75
N VAL A 16 -4.22 -11.76 -4.21
CA VAL A 16 -5.14 -12.74 -4.81
C VAL A 16 -5.09 -12.58 -6.33
N LYS A 17 -4.56 -13.60 -7.00
CA LYS A 17 -4.47 -13.64 -8.47
C LYS A 17 -5.70 -14.35 -9.04
N MET A 18 -6.31 -13.71 -10.06
CA MET A 18 -7.46 -14.24 -10.80
C MET A 18 -7.01 -14.67 -12.19
N TYR A 19 -7.41 -15.86 -12.60
CA TYR A 19 -7.03 -16.47 -13.89
C TYR A 19 -8.25 -16.70 -14.81
N GLY A 20 -9.43 -16.25 -14.37
CA GLY A 20 -10.69 -16.35 -15.16
C GLY A 20 -11.40 -17.69 -15.06
N LYS A 21 -10.99 -18.57 -14.13
CA LYS A 21 -11.61 -19.90 -13.90
C LYS A 21 -12.07 -20.07 -12.44
N GLU A 22 -12.09 -19.00 -11.69
CA GLU A 22 -12.43 -19.00 -10.27
C GLU A 22 -13.95 -19.18 -10.10
N PRO A 23 -14.37 -19.80 -8.99
CA PRO A 23 -15.79 -19.94 -8.68
C PRO A 23 -16.45 -18.57 -8.44
N SER A 24 -17.73 -18.44 -8.76
CA SER A 24 -18.49 -17.19 -8.63
C SER A 24 -18.56 -16.64 -7.20
N ASN A 25 -18.32 -17.48 -6.18
CA ASN A 25 -18.26 -17.11 -4.77
C ASN A 25 -16.83 -16.84 -4.25
N MET A 26 -15.88 -16.48 -5.12
CA MET A 26 -14.47 -16.30 -4.75
C MET A 26 -14.27 -15.28 -3.63
N ALA A 27 -15.07 -14.22 -3.59
CA ALA A 27 -15.01 -13.23 -2.52
C ALA A 27 -15.35 -13.82 -1.13
N ASN A 28 -16.33 -14.73 -1.06
CA ASN A 28 -16.63 -15.46 0.18
C ASN A 28 -15.48 -16.37 0.58
N ILE A 29 -14.91 -17.12 -0.38
CA ILE A 29 -13.77 -18.02 -0.13
C ILE A 29 -12.59 -17.24 0.46
N VAL A 30 -12.26 -16.07 -0.10
CA VAL A 30 -11.20 -15.20 0.40
C VAL A 30 -11.53 -14.73 1.82
N ALA A 31 -12.72 -14.15 2.02
CA ALA A 31 -13.12 -13.62 3.33
C ALA A 31 -13.15 -14.71 4.42
N ASP A 32 -13.72 -15.87 4.11
CA ASP A 32 -13.80 -17.00 5.06
C ASP A 32 -12.41 -17.53 5.41
N LYS A 33 -11.46 -17.53 4.45
CA LYS A 33 -10.09 -17.95 4.74
C LYS A 33 -9.38 -17.02 5.72
N PHE A 34 -9.56 -15.70 5.60
CA PHE A 34 -9.00 -14.76 6.57
C PHE A 34 -9.64 -14.92 7.96
N LYS A 35 -10.97 -15.12 8.03
CA LYS A 35 -11.69 -15.39 9.28
C LYS A 35 -11.24 -16.70 9.94
N GLU A 36 -11.15 -17.79 9.17
CA GLU A 36 -10.68 -19.10 9.64
C GLU A 36 -9.30 -19.01 10.29
N LEU A 37 -8.41 -18.20 9.70
CA LEU A 37 -7.05 -18.01 10.20
C LEU A 37 -6.98 -16.98 11.34
N GLY A 38 -8.01 -16.16 11.55
CA GLY A 38 -8.06 -15.09 12.56
C GLY A 38 -6.99 -14.02 12.34
N ILE A 39 -6.73 -13.64 11.08
CA ILE A 39 -5.64 -12.72 10.68
C ILE A 39 -6.13 -11.43 10.00
N GLU A 40 -7.42 -11.13 10.05
CA GLU A 40 -8.06 -10.02 9.34
C GLU A 40 -7.45 -8.65 9.71
N LYS A 41 -7.00 -8.52 10.97
CA LYS A 41 -6.42 -7.28 11.50
C LYS A 41 -4.91 -7.16 11.25
N ASP A 42 -4.26 -8.29 10.98
CA ASP A 42 -2.80 -8.38 10.79
C ASP A 42 -2.40 -8.46 9.32
N CYS A 43 -3.39 -8.49 8.42
CA CYS A 43 -3.17 -8.61 6.99
C CYS A 43 -3.85 -7.49 6.20
N MET A 44 -3.36 -7.31 4.99
CA MET A 44 -4.01 -6.59 3.92
C MET A 44 -4.14 -7.55 2.73
N VAL A 45 -5.20 -7.42 1.96
CA VAL A 45 -5.41 -8.21 0.74
C VAL A 45 -5.48 -7.29 -0.47
N VAL A 46 -4.92 -7.73 -1.59
CA VAL A 46 -4.84 -6.93 -2.81
C VAL A 46 -5.06 -7.81 -4.04
N SER A 47 -5.62 -7.25 -5.09
CA SER A 47 -5.80 -7.93 -6.38
C SER A 47 -5.83 -6.92 -7.53
N PHE A 48 -5.54 -7.40 -8.74
CA PHE A 48 -5.85 -6.71 -9.99
C PHE A 48 -7.35 -6.70 -10.32
N ASP A 49 -8.14 -7.55 -9.67
CA ASP A 49 -9.59 -7.59 -9.81
C ASP A 49 -10.25 -6.67 -8.78
N LEU A 50 -10.62 -5.46 -9.22
CA LEU A 50 -11.27 -4.46 -8.38
C LEU A 50 -12.60 -4.98 -7.82
N LYS A 51 -13.41 -5.65 -8.66
CA LYS A 51 -14.72 -6.16 -8.25
C LYS A 51 -14.59 -7.17 -7.11
N LEU A 52 -13.64 -8.10 -7.23
CA LEU A 52 -13.34 -9.06 -6.15
C LEU A 52 -12.99 -8.33 -4.85
N MET A 53 -12.12 -7.30 -4.90
CA MET A 53 -11.71 -6.57 -3.70
C MET A 53 -12.86 -5.77 -3.08
N GLU A 54 -13.74 -5.21 -3.88
CA GLU A 54 -14.93 -4.52 -3.41
C GLU A 54 -15.95 -5.47 -2.76
N GLU A 55 -16.10 -6.68 -3.30
CA GLU A 55 -16.96 -7.71 -2.73
C GLU A 55 -16.37 -8.25 -1.41
N VAL A 56 -15.06 -8.55 -1.36
CA VAL A 56 -14.37 -8.94 -0.12
C VAL A 56 -14.54 -7.86 0.96
N LYS A 57 -14.41 -6.58 0.60
CA LYS A 57 -14.60 -5.46 1.53
C LYS A 57 -16.01 -5.38 2.10
N LYS A 58 -17.04 -5.72 1.31
CA LYS A 58 -18.43 -5.79 1.78
C LYS A 58 -18.65 -6.94 2.76
N ILE A 59 -18.04 -8.11 2.50
CA ILE A 59 -18.19 -9.33 3.31
C ILE A 59 -17.40 -9.25 4.62
N LEU A 60 -16.21 -8.64 4.58
CA LEU A 60 -15.28 -8.54 5.70
C LEU A 60 -14.73 -7.12 5.83
N PRO A 61 -15.53 -6.17 6.37
CA PRO A 61 -15.20 -4.74 6.41
C PRO A 61 -13.92 -4.40 7.19
N GLU A 62 -13.54 -5.19 8.19
CA GLU A 62 -12.33 -5.02 8.99
C GLU A 62 -11.04 -5.38 8.22
N LEU A 63 -11.11 -6.25 7.22
CA LEU A 63 -9.96 -6.57 6.37
C LEU A 63 -9.63 -5.37 5.46
N LYS A 64 -8.36 -4.99 5.44
CA LYS A 64 -7.88 -3.94 4.54
C LYS A 64 -7.72 -4.48 3.13
N THR A 65 -8.52 -3.94 2.20
CA THR A 65 -8.51 -4.35 0.80
C THR A 65 -7.86 -3.29 -0.08
N GLY A 66 -7.18 -3.71 -1.13
CA GLY A 66 -6.51 -2.83 -2.08
C GLY A 66 -6.69 -3.25 -3.53
N TYR A 67 -6.61 -2.27 -4.42
CA TYR A 67 -6.66 -2.48 -5.86
C TYR A 67 -5.29 -2.26 -6.49
N ILE A 68 -4.77 -3.26 -7.21
CA ILE A 68 -3.52 -3.15 -7.97
C ILE A 68 -3.84 -2.56 -9.34
N MET A 69 -3.20 -1.43 -9.66
CA MET A 69 -3.34 -0.75 -10.94
C MET A 69 -2.02 -0.80 -11.71
N PRO A 70 -1.93 -1.62 -12.77
CA PRO A 70 -0.73 -1.74 -13.59
C PRO A 70 -0.53 -0.52 -14.50
N LEU A 71 -1.63 0.13 -14.88
CA LEU A 71 -1.63 1.34 -15.68
C LEU A 71 -2.81 2.20 -15.26
N LEU A 72 -2.56 3.47 -15.01
CA LEU A 72 -3.61 4.45 -14.75
C LEU A 72 -3.55 5.55 -15.80
N LEU A 73 -4.60 5.64 -16.60
CA LEU A 73 -4.85 6.74 -17.52
C LEU A 73 -6.02 7.57 -16.98
N GLY A 74 -5.71 8.77 -16.49
CA GLY A 74 -6.71 9.68 -15.92
C GLY A 74 -6.75 9.71 -14.40
N ASP A 75 -7.96 9.67 -13.85
CA ASP A 75 -8.20 9.84 -12.41
C ASP A 75 -8.34 8.51 -11.69
N LEU A 76 -8.08 8.52 -10.37
CA LEU A 76 -8.32 7.36 -9.52
C LEU A 76 -9.81 6.99 -9.50
N PRO A 77 -10.17 5.71 -9.66
CA PRO A 77 -11.57 5.27 -9.62
C PRO A 77 -12.20 5.52 -8.25
N ASP A 78 -13.51 5.73 -8.23
CA ASP A 78 -14.28 5.70 -6.99
C ASP A 78 -14.55 4.24 -6.61
N THR A 79 -14.18 3.85 -5.39
CA THR A 79 -14.27 2.48 -4.93
C THR A 79 -14.33 2.41 -3.40
N ASN A 80 -14.77 1.28 -2.85
CA ASN A 80 -14.82 1.07 -1.40
C ASN A 80 -13.55 0.41 -0.83
N VAL A 81 -12.53 0.09 -1.64
CA VAL A 81 -11.26 -0.44 -1.12
C VAL A 81 -10.52 0.58 -0.23
N ASP A 82 -9.61 0.13 0.61
CA ASP A 82 -8.88 1.00 1.56
C ASP A 82 -7.67 1.68 0.92
N PHE A 83 -7.06 1.07 -0.10
CA PHE A 83 -5.84 1.58 -0.72
C PHE A 83 -5.71 1.21 -2.20
N TYR A 84 -4.86 1.97 -2.89
CA TYR A 84 -4.41 1.67 -4.25
C TYR A 84 -2.94 1.24 -4.21
N ALA A 85 -2.60 0.23 -5.00
CA ALA A 85 -1.22 -0.12 -5.34
C ALA A 85 -0.99 0.26 -6.80
N LEU A 86 -0.28 1.36 -7.04
CA LEU A 86 -0.09 1.96 -8.36
C LEU A 86 1.30 1.62 -8.89
N GLU A 87 1.38 1.24 -10.16
CA GLU A 87 2.64 1.08 -10.88
C GLU A 87 3.42 2.40 -10.92
N ASP A 88 4.73 2.34 -10.70
CA ASP A 88 5.66 3.47 -10.59
C ASP A 88 5.53 4.50 -11.73
N PHE A 89 5.45 4.05 -12.98
CA PHE A 89 5.38 4.96 -14.13
C PHE A 89 4.05 5.71 -14.27
N SER A 90 2.99 5.24 -13.61
CA SER A 90 1.68 5.91 -13.58
C SER A 90 1.60 7.01 -12.51
N TYR A 91 2.59 7.10 -11.62
CA TYR A 91 2.58 8.04 -10.51
C TYR A 91 2.81 9.48 -10.97
N ASN A 92 1.99 10.38 -10.45
CA ASN A 92 2.21 11.82 -10.44
C ASN A 92 1.59 12.44 -9.18
N GLU A 93 1.94 13.69 -8.88
CA GLU A 93 1.47 14.37 -7.66
C GLU A 93 -0.06 14.55 -7.63
N LYS A 94 -0.71 14.72 -8.79
CA LYS A 94 -2.18 14.82 -8.90
C LYS A 94 -2.83 13.54 -8.34
N ILE A 95 -2.30 12.37 -8.68
CA ILE A 95 -2.79 11.08 -8.20
C ILE A 95 -2.66 10.97 -6.67
N ALA A 96 -1.52 11.41 -6.11
CA ALA A 96 -1.33 11.41 -4.66
C ALA A 96 -2.33 12.34 -3.95
N ILE A 97 -2.61 13.50 -4.52
CA ILE A 97 -3.64 14.42 -4.00
C ILE A 97 -5.03 13.78 -4.09
N GLN A 98 -5.37 13.15 -5.20
CA GLN A 98 -6.65 12.46 -5.36
C GLN A 98 -6.83 11.32 -4.33
N ALA A 99 -5.80 10.51 -4.08
CA ALA A 99 -5.85 9.47 -3.07
C ALA A 99 -6.18 10.06 -1.68
N LYS A 100 -5.54 11.18 -1.32
CA LYS A 100 -5.84 11.90 -0.07
C LYS A 100 -7.28 12.42 -0.01
N ILE A 101 -7.77 13.06 -1.07
CA ILE A 101 -9.15 13.55 -1.16
C ILE A 101 -10.15 12.40 -0.99
N LYS A 102 -9.89 11.26 -1.63
CA LYS A 102 -10.68 10.04 -1.53
C LYS A 102 -10.50 9.31 -0.18
N LYS A 103 -9.61 9.78 0.69
CA LYS A 103 -9.24 9.15 1.97
C LYS A 103 -8.73 7.71 1.80
N LYS A 104 -8.02 7.45 0.72
CA LYS A 104 -7.39 6.16 0.39
C LYS A 104 -5.88 6.26 0.57
N LYS A 105 -5.25 5.15 0.95
CA LYS A 105 -3.80 5.06 0.95
C LYS A 105 -3.29 4.80 -0.47
N LEU A 106 -2.07 5.27 -0.74
CA LEU A 106 -1.39 5.05 -2.01
C LEU A 106 -0.06 4.35 -1.76
N LEU A 107 0.07 3.15 -2.32
CA LEU A 107 1.31 2.37 -2.36
C LEU A 107 1.86 2.41 -3.79
N ILE A 108 3.16 2.46 -3.95
CA ILE A 108 3.84 2.44 -5.27
C ILE A 108 4.60 1.13 -5.42
N TRP A 109 4.49 0.45 -6.57
CA TRP A 109 5.11 -0.84 -6.88
C TRP A 109 5.63 -0.89 -8.34
N THR A 110 6.61 -1.71 -8.73
CA THR A 110 7.65 -2.20 -7.84
C THR A 110 8.84 -1.27 -7.94
N VAL A 111 9.34 -0.77 -6.84
CA VAL A 111 10.37 0.27 -6.81
C VAL A 111 11.67 -0.33 -6.28
N ASN A 112 12.56 -0.79 -7.19
CA ASN A 112 13.84 -1.41 -6.84
C ASN A 112 15.04 -0.48 -7.12
N ASP A 113 14.84 0.62 -7.81
CA ASP A 113 15.87 1.63 -8.06
C ASP A 113 16.06 2.55 -6.86
N ILE A 114 17.29 2.73 -6.39
CA ILE A 114 17.62 3.53 -5.20
C ILE A 114 17.22 5.02 -5.35
N ILE A 115 17.33 5.56 -6.56
CA ILE A 115 16.95 6.96 -6.83
C ILE A 115 15.44 7.12 -6.72
N LYS A 116 14.68 6.14 -7.20
CA LYS A 116 13.23 6.11 -7.09
C LYS A 116 12.78 5.87 -5.64
N ILE A 117 13.47 4.99 -4.89
CA ILE A 117 13.22 4.81 -3.44
C ILE A 117 13.38 6.15 -2.72
N ARG A 118 14.48 6.87 -2.94
CA ARG A 118 14.73 8.21 -2.38
C ARG A 118 13.67 9.24 -2.77
N LYS A 119 13.22 9.18 -4.03
CA LYS A 119 12.13 10.03 -4.54
C LYS A 119 10.86 9.78 -3.76
N TYR A 120 10.39 8.52 -3.69
CA TYR A 120 9.11 8.19 -3.07
C TYR A 120 9.09 8.34 -1.55
N LEU A 121 10.22 8.19 -0.87
CA LEU A 121 10.34 8.50 0.56
C LEU A 121 10.09 9.99 0.88
N ARG A 122 10.18 10.88 -0.13
CA ARG A 122 9.92 12.33 -0.01
C ARG A 122 8.58 12.76 -0.62
N GLN A 123 7.84 11.82 -1.22
CA GLN A 123 6.54 12.07 -1.84
C GLN A 123 5.39 11.70 -0.89
N PRO A 124 4.19 12.28 -1.07
CA PRO A 124 3.03 12.01 -0.25
C PRO A 124 2.38 10.64 -0.58
N VAL A 125 3.18 9.57 -0.52
CA VAL A 125 2.74 8.18 -0.66
C VAL A 125 2.76 7.49 0.70
N ASP A 126 1.89 6.50 0.89
CA ASP A 126 1.75 5.79 2.17
C ASP A 126 2.70 4.59 2.29
N GLY A 127 3.22 4.11 1.17
CA GLY A 127 4.16 3.00 1.17
C GLY A 127 4.81 2.74 -0.18
N ILE A 128 5.90 1.97 -0.12
CA ILE A 128 6.67 1.50 -1.27
C ILE A 128 6.69 -0.02 -1.20
N ILE A 129 6.39 -0.68 -2.32
CA ILE A 129 6.54 -2.12 -2.51
C ILE A 129 7.84 -2.32 -3.29
N THR A 130 8.79 -3.04 -2.70
CA THR A 130 10.14 -3.23 -3.22
C THR A 130 10.68 -4.60 -2.85
N ASP A 131 11.56 -5.14 -3.69
CA ASP A 131 12.37 -6.32 -3.37
C ASP A 131 13.66 -5.91 -2.61
N GLU A 132 14.04 -4.61 -2.66
CA GLU A 132 15.25 -4.04 -2.07
C GLU A 132 14.98 -3.46 -0.66
N LEU A 133 14.55 -4.34 0.26
CA LEU A 133 14.11 -3.93 1.59
C LEU A 133 15.21 -3.30 2.44
N GLU A 134 16.44 -3.80 2.33
CA GLU A 134 17.57 -3.28 3.12
C GLU A 134 17.94 -1.87 2.66
N GLU A 135 18.01 -1.62 1.36
CA GLU A 135 18.23 -0.27 0.80
C GLU A 135 17.14 0.71 1.23
N LEU A 136 15.86 0.27 1.19
CA LEU A 136 14.75 1.07 1.68
C LEU A 136 14.89 1.44 3.16
N LYS A 137 15.34 0.51 4.01
CA LYS A 137 15.55 0.75 5.44
C LYS A 137 16.68 1.74 5.68
N GLU A 138 17.80 1.59 4.98
CA GLU A 138 18.95 2.48 5.08
C GLU A 138 18.59 3.91 4.67
N GLU A 139 17.91 4.08 3.53
CA GLU A 139 17.47 5.39 3.05
C GLU A 139 16.45 6.04 3.99
N LYS A 140 15.53 5.26 4.55
CA LYS A 140 14.56 5.75 5.53
C LYS A 140 15.25 6.21 6.82
N LYS A 141 16.27 5.48 7.26
CA LYS A 141 17.10 5.87 8.42
C LYS A 141 17.87 7.16 8.13
N TYR A 142 18.54 7.24 6.99
CA TYR A 142 19.27 8.42 6.55
C TYR A 142 18.37 9.67 6.50
N LEU A 143 17.18 9.56 5.94
CA LEU A 143 16.22 10.68 5.91
C LEU A 143 15.78 11.11 7.30
N LYS A 144 15.51 10.17 8.19
CA LYS A 144 15.11 10.47 9.57
C LYS A 144 16.21 11.20 10.33
N GLU A 145 17.45 10.78 10.15
CA GLU A 145 18.61 11.41 10.81
C GLU A 145 18.91 12.81 10.24
N ASN A 146 18.74 13.01 8.94
CA ASN A 146 19.04 14.29 8.29
C ASN A 146 17.87 15.29 8.31
N ASN A 147 16.61 14.86 8.40
CA ASN A 147 15.48 15.77 8.62
C ASN A 147 15.57 16.47 9.98
N THR A 148 16.18 15.85 10.98
CA THR A 148 16.42 16.49 12.28
C THR A 148 17.30 17.74 12.14
N TYR A 149 18.24 17.74 11.19
CA TYR A 149 19.07 18.92 10.89
C TYR A 149 18.28 20.01 10.16
N PHE A 150 17.43 19.64 9.19
CA PHE A 150 16.63 20.59 8.43
C PHE A 150 15.59 21.31 9.30
N ASP A 151 14.89 20.58 10.17
CA ASP A 151 13.95 21.14 11.15
C ASP A 151 14.66 22.07 12.17
N LYS A 152 15.90 21.74 12.53
CA LYS A 152 16.71 22.58 13.41
C LYS A 152 17.10 23.90 12.75
N TYR A 153 17.44 23.88 11.46
CA TYR A 153 17.78 25.09 10.70
C TYR A 153 16.54 25.98 10.43
N ILE A 154 15.40 25.39 10.11
CA ILE A 154 14.16 26.17 9.92
C ILE A 154 13.72 26.84 11.22
N ARG A 155 13.81 26.16 12.36
CA ARG A 155 13.51 26.75 13.67
C ARG A 155 14.43 27.94 14.03
N ILE A 156 15.68 27.91 13.57
CA ILE A 156 16.61 29.03 13.77
C ILE A 156 16.21 30.25 12.91
N ILE A 157 15.72 30.02 11.69
CA ILE A 157 15.31 31.10 10.77
C ILE A 157 13.95 31.69 11.14
N THR A 158 13.04 30.92 11.71
CA THR A 158 11.69 31.38 12.10
C THR A 158 11.63 32.04 13.48
N ASN A 159 12.72 32.07 14.24
CA ASN A 159 12.82 32.72 15.55
C ASN A 159 13.62 34.05 15.49
N ILE A 160 13.81 34.61 14.27
CA ILE A 160 14.27 35.99 14.05
C ILE A 160 13.05 36.83 13.64
#